data_440f58635ee7a91857742bd286dff5d4
#
_entry.id   440f58635ee7a91857742bd286dff5d4
#
_cell.length_a   1.000
_cell.length_b   1.000
_cell.length_c   1.000
_cell.angle_alpha   90.00
_cell.angle_beta   90.00
_cell.angle_gamma   90.00
#
_symmetry.space_group_name_H-M   'P 1'
#
loop_
_entity.id
_entity.type
_entity.pdbx_description
1 polymer ?
#
loop_
_entity_poly.entity_id
_entity_poly.type
_entity_poly.pdbx_seq_one_letter_code
_entity_poly.pdbx_strand_id
1 'polypeptide(L)'
;MPAHNTLSETILSNAQIILEDEVVRGTLVLRDGKIAEIDLSGTSVTMAEDLGGGFVAAGLIELHTDNLERHLEPRPGVHWPKGPAVLAHDAEMAGCGVTTVFDAMRVGSLSTGRGKYAPFARGLADHL
;
A
#
# COMPACT_ATOMS: atom_id res chain seq x y z
N MET A 1 11.13 0.22 30.55
CA MET A 1 10.78 -1.17 30.27
C MET A 1 11.31 -1.49 28.89
N PRO A 2 12.12 -2.51 28.68
CA PRO A 2 12.55 -2.86 27.32
C PRO A 2 11.33 -3.36 26.54
N ALA A 3 11.12 -2.78 25.37
CA ALA A 3 10.12 -3.26 24.42
C ALA A 3 10.48 -4.70 24.06
N HIS A 4 9.60 -5.65 24.36
CA HIS A 4 9.67 -6.98 23.80
C HIS A 4 9.50 -6.84 22.28
N ASN A 5 10.60 -6.89 21.58
CA ASN A 5 10.61 -7.06 20.13
C ASN A 5 10.15 -8.49 19.85
N THR A 6 8.84 -8.70 19.80
CA THR A 6 8.29 -9.96 19.29
C THR A 6 8.51 -9.95 17.80
N LEU A 7 9.51 -10.72 17.35
CA LEU A 7 9.72 -11.01 15.93
C LEU A 7 8.38 -11.47 15.34
N SER A 8 7.84 -10.71 14.42
CA SER A 8 6.58 -11.09 13.76
C SER A 8 6.92 -12.05 12.63
N GLU A 9 6.42 -13.27 12.71
CA GLU A 9 6.51 -14.24 11.63
C GLU A 9 5.11 -14.54 11.09
N THR A 10 4.98 -14.50 9.77
CA THR A 10 3.78 -14.93 9.05
C THR A 10 4.18 -15.98 8.03
N ILE A 11 3.52 -17.13 8.05
CA ILE A 11 3.76 -18.24 7.14
C ILE A 11 2.50 -18.46 6.32
N LEU A 12 2.61 -18.30 5.00
CA LEU A 12 1.53 -18.47 4.03
C LEU A 12 1.81 -19.74 3.23
N SER A 13 1.03 -20.79 3.47
CA SER A 13 1.20 -22.09 2.80
C SER A 13 0.22 -22.27 1.63
N ASN A 14 0.51 -23.28 0.80
CA ASN A 14 -0.35 -23.65 -0.34
C ASN A 14 -0.64 -22.45 -1.27
N ALA A 15 0.37 -21.59 -1.48
CA ALA A 15 0.29 -20.40 -2.29
C ALA A 15 0.79 -20.66 -3.71
N GLN A 16 0.22 -19.95 -4.69
CA GLN A 16 0.80 -19.75 -6.01
C GLN A 16 1.57 -18.42 -5.99
N ILE A 17 2.88 -18.48 -5.79
CA ILE A 17 3.74 -17.31 -5.60
C ILE A 17 4.19 -16.82 -6.96
N ILE A 18 3.82 -15.58 -7.29
CA ILE A 18 4.20 -14.94 -8.55
C ILE A 18 5.59 -14.31 -8.37
N LEU A 19 6.57 -14.87 -9.05
CA LEU A 19 7.93 -14.36 -9.16
C LEU A 19 8.09 -13.57 -10.48
N GLU A 20 9.29 -13.04 -10.72
CA GLU A 20 9.58 -12.22 -11.91
C GLU A 20 9.31 -12.99 -13.22
N ASP A 21 9.75 -14.23 -13.31
CA ASP A 21 9.70 -15.02 -14.55
C ASP A 21 8.79 -16.26 -14.48
N GLU A 22 8.28 -16.59 -13.29
CA GLU A 22 7.50 -17.81 -13.12
C GLU A 22 6.48 -17.70 -11.97
N VAL A 23 5.55 -18.66 -11.95
CA VAL A 23 4.64 -18.87 -10.82
C VAL A 23 4.99 -20.21 -10.18
N VAL A 24 5.35 -20.18 -8.92
CA VAL A 24 5.72 -21.39 -8.16
C VAL A 24 4.69 -21.68 -7.09
N ARG A 25 4.43 -22.97 -6.84
CA ARG A 25 3.59 -23.38 -5.71
C ARG A 25 4.48 -23.66 -4.51
N GLY A 26 4.18 -23.04 -3.39
CA GLY A 26 5.01 -23.19 -2.21
C GLY A 26 4.46 -22.51 -0.96
N THR A 27 5.36 -22.33 -0.01
CA THR A 27 5.14 -21.63 1.25
C THR A 27 6.00 -20.38 1.29
N LEU A 28 5.40 -19.25 1.61
CA LEU A 28 6.08 -17.98 1.79
C LEU A 28 6.22 -17.69 3.28
N VAL A 29 7.46 -17.44 3.73
CA VAL A 29 7.75 -17.05 5.11
C VAL A 29 8.15 -15.59 5.15
N LEU A 30 7.41 -14.82 5.93
CA LEU A 30 7.67 -13.42 6.20
C LEU A 30 8.18 -13.27 7.63
N ARG A 31 9.29 -12.55 7.84
CA ARG A 31 9.83 -12.19 9.16
C ARG A 31 10.15 -10.71 9.19
N ASP A 32 9.64 -10.02 10.20
CA ASP A 32 9.89 -8.58 10.41
C ASP A 32 9.61 -7.72 9.17
N GLY A 33 8.52 -8.02 8.46
CA GLY A 33 8.10 -7.30 7.26
C GLY A 33 8.93 -7.60 6.01
N LYS A 34 9.74 -8.67 6.01
CA LYS A 34 10.56 -9.07 4.86
C LYS A 34 10.26 -10.51 4.46
N ILE A 35 10.43 -10.81 3.18
CA ILE A 35 10.44 -12.18 2.68
C ILE A 35 11.72 -12.83 3.21
N ALA A 36 11.55 -13.83 4.10
CA ALA A 36 12.66 -14.57 4.69
C ALA A 36 12.96 -15.82 3.88
N GLU A 37 11.93 -16.49 3.36
CA GLU A 37 12.09 -17.75 2.66
C GLU A 37 10.92 -18.03 1.71
N ILE A 38 11.20 -18.72 0.61
CA ILE A 38 10.21 -19.33 -0.27
C ILE A 38 10.52 -20.81 -0.30
N ASP A 39 9.71 -21.64 0.36
CA ASP A 39 9.89 -23.08 0.43
C ASP A 39 9.02 -23.79 -0.62
N LEU A 40 9.66 -24.51 -1.55
CA LEU A 40 9.02 -25.26 -2.62
C LEU A 40 8.90 -26.75 -2.29
N SER A 41 9.37 -27.20 -1.12
CA SER A 41 9.39 -28.62 -0.72
C SER A 41 7.99 -29.18 -0.40
N GLY A 42 7.01 -28.31 -0.20
CA GLY A 42 5.65 -28.69 0.20
C GLY A 42 5.55 -29.13 1.66
N THR A 43 6.51 -28.73 2.49
CA THR A 43 6.50 -29.03 3.92
C THR A 43 5.26 -28.37 4.58
N SER A 44 4.48 -29.18 5.29
CA SER A 44 3.34 -28.69 6.06
C SER A 44 3.84 -28.07 7.37
N VAL A 45 3.55 -26.80 7.58
CA VAL A 45 3.82 -26.08 8.83
C VAL A 45 2.52 -25.86 9.58
N THR A 46 2.41 -26.39 10.79
CA THR A 46 1.17 -26.40 11.58
C THR A 46 0.63 -24.99 11.91
N MET A 47 1.49 -23.96 11.90
CA MET A 47 1.14 -22.57 12.21
C MET A 47 0.93 -21.72 10.94
N ALA A 48 0.96 -22.32 9.75
CA ALA A 48 0.80 -21.60 8.50
C ALA A 48 -0.67 -21.30 8.20
N GLU A 49 -0.93 -20.13 7.65
CA GLU A 49 -2.20 -19.81 7.01
C GLU A 49 -2.27 -20.49 5.64
N ASP A 50 -3.26 -21.36 5.45
CA ASP A 50 -3.48 -22.06 4.16
C ASP A 50 -4.24 -21.13 3.19
N LEU A 51 -3.60 -20.76 2.11
CA LEU A 51 -4.20 -19.91 1.06
C LEU A 51 -5.07 -20.67 0.06
N GLY A 52 -5.21 -21.99 0.21
CA GLY A 52 -6.09 -22.80 -0.64
C GLY A 52 -5.70 -22.80 -2.12
N GLY A 53 -4.45 -22.57 -2.46
CA GLY A 53 -3.97 -22.41 -3.84
C GLY A 53 -4.16 -20.99 -4.40
N GLY A 54 -4.48 -20.01 -3.55
CA GLY A 54 -4.56 -18.61 -3.94
C GLY A 54 -3.24 -18.02 -4.39
N PHE A 55 -3.29 -16.93 -5.18
CA PHE A 55 -2.12 -16.25 -5.66
C PHE A 55 -1.55 -15.27 -4.63
N VAL A 56 -0.23 -15.22 -4.54
CA VAL A 56 0.51 -14.21 -3.79
C VAL A 56 1.44 -13.48 -4.76
N ALA A 57 1.35 -12.17 -4.78
CA ALA A 57 2.17 -11.30 -5.62
C ALA A 57 2.79 -10.18 -4.78
N ALA A 58 3.85 -9.56 -5.28
CA ALA A 58 4.30 -8.27 -4.77
C ALA A 58 3.17 -7.24 -4.92
N GLY A 59 3.03 -6.36 -3.93
CA GLY A 59 2.08 -5.26 -4.01
C GLY A 59 2.40 -4.33 -5.18
N LEU A 60 1.37 -3.73 -5.75
CA LEU A 60 1.52 -2.80 -6.86
C LEU A 60 2.20 -1.49 -6.39
N ILE A 61 2.97 -0.90 -7.28
CA ILE A 61 3.61 0.41 -7.06
C ILE A 61 2.95 1.40 -8.01
N GLU A 62 2.26 2.40 -7.45
CA GLU A 62 1.72 3.52 -8.21
C GLU A 62 2.80 4.60 -8.32
N LEU A 63 3.32 4.80 -9.52
CA LEU A 63 4.47 5.67 -9.75
C LEU A 63 4.13 7.16 -9.86
N HIS A 64 2.87 7.49 -10.10
CA HIS A 64 2.43 8.87 -10.24
C HIS A 64 0.90 8.95 -10.17
N THR A 65 0.37 9.50 -9.10
CA THR A 65 -1.07 9.78 -8.98
C THR A 65 -1.33 11.15 -8.40
N ASP A 66 -2.40 11.80 -8.82
CA ASP A 66 -2.97 13.00 -8.21
C ASP A 66 -4.32 12.70 -7.51
N ASN A 67 -4.58 11.43 -7.25
CA ASN A 67 -5.86 10.95 -6.72
C ASN A 67 -6.18 11.51 -5.33
N LEU A 68 -5.15 11.82 -4.52
CA LEU A 68 -5.33 12.43 -3.22
C LEU A 68 -6.12 13.76 -3.29
N GLU A 69 -5.95 14.52 -4.38
CA GLU A 69 -6.69 15.77 -4.57
C GLU A 69 -8.20 15.54 -4.70
N ARG A 70 -8.64 14.41 -5.27
CA ARG A 70 -10.05 14.03 -5.38
C ARG A 70 -10.69 13.73 -4.01
N HIS A 71 -9.90 13.27 -3.06
CA HIS A 71 -10.35 13.09 -1.68
C HIS A 71 -10.38 14.40 -0.89
N LEU A 72 -9.50 15.35 -1.24
CA LEU A 72 -9.51 16.69 -0.64
C LEU A 72 -10.65 17.56 -1.16
N GLU A 73 -10.90 17.51 -2.47
CA GLU A 73 -11.99 18.26 -3.12
C GLU A 73 -12.87 17.31 -3.95
N PRO A 74 -13.71 16.46 -3.28
CA PRO A 74 -14.53 15.47 -3.96
C PRO A 74 -15.56 16.07 -4.93
N ARG A 75 -15.86 17.36 -4.76
CA ARG A 75 -16.73 18.15 -5.65
C ARG A 75 -16.25 19.59 -5.64
N PRO A 76 -16.45 20.36 -6.73
CA PRO A 76 -16.07 21.76 -6.78
C PRO A 76 -16.57 22.57 -5.58
N GLY A 77 -15.65 23.22 -4.87
CA GLY A 77 -15.94 24.05 -3.70
C GLY A 77 -16.24 23.29 -2.41
N VAL A 78 -16.13 21.96 -2.40
CA VAL A 78 -16.31 21.15 -1.19
C VAL A 78 -14.96 20.61 -0.77
N HIS A 79 -14.44 21.10 0.36
CA HIS A 79 -13.14 20.70 0.88
C HIS A 79 -13.32 19.81 2.11
N TRP A 80 -12.64 18.66 2.09
CA TRP A 80 -12.58 17.77 3.23
C TRP A 80 -11.35 18.04 4.10
N PRO A 81 -11.40 17.70 5.40
CA PRO A 81 -10.22 17.78 6.26
C PRO A 81 -9.11 16.86 5.73
N LYS A 82 -7.85 17.31 5.84
CA LYS A 82 -6.69 16.62 5.26
C LYS A 82 -6.52 15.18 5.77
N GLY A 83 -6.56 14.98 7.08
CA GLY A 83 -6.39 13.64 7.67
C GLY A 83 -7.40 12.62 7.13
N PRO A 84 -8.72 12.85 7.21
CA PRO A 84 -9.71 11.98 6.59
C PRO A 84 -9.54 11.78 5.09
N ALA A 85 -9.09 12.80 4.34
CA ALA A 85 -8.84 12.67 2.91
C ALA A 85 -7.65 11.72 2.62
N VAL A 86 -6.55 11.84 3.39
CA VAL A 86 -5.39 10.93 3.29
C VAL A 86 -5.80 9.49 3.63
N LEU A 87 -6.54 9.29 4.73
CA LEU A 87 -7.01 7.95 5.11
C LEU A 87 -7.92 7.32 4.04
N ALA A 88 -8.78 8.13 3.40
CA ALA A 88 -9.64 7.63 2.34
C ALA A 88 -8.85 7.25 1.08
N HIS A 89 -7.84 8.05 0.73
CA HIS A 89 -6.92 7.75 -0.36
C HIS A 89 -6.12 6.47 -0.10
N ASP A 90 -5.52 6.36 1.09
CA ASP A 90 -4.78 5.17 1.52
C ASP A 90 -5.65 3.90 1.44
N ALA A 91 -6.87 3.97 1.95
CA ALA A 91 -7.81 2.85 1.89
C ALA A 91 -8.19 2.46 0.45
N GLU A 92 -8.35 3.42 -0.46
CA GLU A 92 -8.59 3.16 -1.88
C GLU A 92 -7.40 2.46 -2.52
N MET A 93 -6.18 2.95 -2.28
CA MET A 93 -4.95 2.36 -2.81
C MET A 93 -4.75 0.95 -2.28
N ALA A 94 -4.84 0.75 -0.97
CA ALA A 94 -4.72 -0.57 -0.35
C ALA A 94 -5.78 -1.55 -0.86
N GLY A 95 -7.03 -1.10 -1.03
CA GLY A 95 -8.13 -1.90 -1.58
C GLY A 95 -7.92 -2.35 -3.02
N CYS A 96 -7.07 -1.64 -3.77
CA CYS A 96 -6.64 -2.01 -5.13
C CYS A 96 -5.34 -2.82 -5.17
N GLY A 97 -4.76 -3.18 -4.02
CA GLY A 97 -3.51 -3.93 -3.93
C GLY A 97 -2.25 -3.08 -4.16
N VAL A 98 -2.39 -1.75 -4.10
CA VAL A 98 -1.26 -0.82 -4.17
C VAL A 98 -0.63 -0.72 -2.78
N THR A 99 0.67 -0.97 -2.67
CA THR A 99 1.42 -0.95 -1.40
C THR A 99 2.46 0.17 -1.32
N THR A 100 2.70 0.84 -2.44
CA THR A 100 3.61 1.99 -2.52
C THR A 100 3.04 3.01 -3.48
N VAL A 101 2.97 4.27 -3.05
CA VAL A 101 2.37 5.36 -3.84
C VAL A 101 3.33 6.53 -3.93
N PHE A 102 3.48 7.08 -5.13
CA PHE A 102 4.15 8.35 -5.37
C PHE A 102 3.09 9.40 -5.72
N ASP A 103 2.61 10.11 -4.70
CA ASP A 103 1.64 11.16 -4.87
C ASP A 103 2.24 12.42 -5.50
N ALA A 104 1.66 12.87 -6.61
CA ALA A 104 2.02 14.09 -7.29
C ALA A 104 1.26 15.27 -6.70
N MET A 105 1.71 15.79 -5.56
CA MET A 105 1.07 16.92 -4.91
C MET A 105 1.35 18.23 -5.65
N ARG A 106 0.31 18.99 -5.94
CA ARG A 106 0.44 20.31 -6.55
C ARG A 106 0.96 21.33 -5.55
N VAL A 107 2.10 21.94 -5.87
CA VAL A 107 2.74 23.00 -5.09
C VAL A 107 2.53 24.34 -5.79
N GLY A 108 1.71 25.21 -5.20
CA GLY A 108 1.44 26.56 -5.71
C GLY A 108 0.21 26.67 -6.59
N SER A 109 -0.17 27.91 -6.91
CA SER A 109 -1.27 28.23 -7.83
C SER A 109 -0.72 28.86 -9.09
N LEU A 110 -1.12 28.35 -10.25
CA LEU A 110 -0.94 29.09 -11.50
C LEU A 110 -1.99 30.20 -11.53
N SER A 111 -1.54 31.45 -11.61
CA SER A 111 -2.38 32.66 -11.58
C SER A 111 -3.21 32.90 -12.86
N THR A 112 -3.34 31.90 -13.70
CA THR A 112 -4.06 31.99 -14.97
C THR A 112 -5.52 31.55 -14.85
N GLY A 113 -6.31 32.32 -14.14
CA GLY A 113 -7.75 32.53 -14.38
C GLY A 113 -8.74 31.38 -14.27
N ARG A 114 -8.33 30.10 -14.24
CA ARG A 114 -9.23 28.95 -14.10
C ARG A 114 -8.62 27.93 -13.14
N GLY A 115 -9.07 27.97 -11.91
CA GLY A 115 -8.66 27.04 -10.88
C GLY A 115 -7.58 27.61 -9.97
N LYS A 116 -7.97 28.27 -8.90
CA LYS A 116 -7.08 28.60 -7.78
C LYS A 116 -6.89 27.30 -6.98
N TYR A 117 -5.81 26.60 -7.23
CA TYR A 117 -5.40 25.54 -6.32
C TYR A 117 -4.87 26.18 -5.05
N ALA A 118 -5.50 25.90 -3.92
CA ALA A 118 -5.02 26.37 -2.65
C ALA A 118 -3.63 25.77 -2.36
N PRO A 119 -2.69 26.50 -1.72
CA PRO A 119 -1.37 25.98 -1.37
C PRO A 119 -1.48 25.01 -0.17
N PHE A 120 -2.09 23.86 -0.38
CA PHE A 120 -2.32 22.86 0.66
C PHE A 120 -1.21 21.79 0.75
N ALA A 121 -0.35 21.67 -0.28
CA ALA A 121 0.63 20.59 -0.39
C ALA A 121 1.55 20.49 0.83
N ARG A 122 2.09 21.62 1.33
CA ARG A 122 2.96 21.59 2.52
C ARG A 122 2.26 21.05 3.75
N GLY A 123 1.04 21.52 4.02
CA GLY A 123 0.29 21.06 5.17
C GLY A 123 -0.33 19.67 4.98
N LEU A 124 -0.23 19.09 3.78
CA LEU A 124 -0.64 17.72 3.48
C LEU A 124 0.51 16.75 3.75
N ALA A 125 1.74 17.14 3.42
CA ALA A 125 2.93 16.34 3.70
C ALA A 125 3.11 16.02 5.19
N ASP A 126 2.53 16.81 6.09
CA ASP A 126 2.54 16.52 7.54
C ASP A 126 1.59 15.38 7.94
N HIS A 127 0.76 14.88 7.01
CA HIS A 127 -0.23 13.81 7.23
C HIS A 127 0.09 12.52 6.47
N LEU A 128 1.09 12.55 5.59
CA LEU A 128 1.61 11.39 4.86
C LEU A 128 2.74 10.73 5.65
#